data_72fa9a49ce0660dc4e0ef2da387181fd
#
_entry.id   72fa9a49ce0660dc4e0ef2da387181fd
#
_cell.length_a   1.000
_cell.length_b   1.000
_cell.length_c   1.000
_cell.angle_alpha   90.00
_cell.angle_beta   90.00
_cell.angle_gamma   90.00
#
_symmetry.space_group_name_H-M   'P 1'
#
loop_
_entity.id
_entity.type
_entity.pdbx_description
1 polymer ?
#
loop_
_entity_poly.entity_id
_entity_poly.type
_entity_poly.pdbx_seq_one_letter_code
_entity_poly.pdbx_strand_id
1 'polypeptide(L)'
;MGDLSEHFSRSEFACRCGCGFDAVSPELIHLLESIREEYGKPMRITSGCRCPDYNASVGGVSNSAHTRGSAADIAVNGGLDRRKLVDCAVMLWASGIGVAKTFIHCDVDDVLPRPSIWSY
;
A
#
# COMPACT_ATOMS: atom_id res chain seq x y z
N MET A 1 -1.36 -3.30 -18.11
CA MET A 1 -1.77 -4.68 -17.81
C MET A 1 -0.75 -5.31 -16.86
N GLY A 2 -1.20 -5.91 -15.79
CA GLY A 2 -0.32 -6.48 -14.79
C GLY A 2 -0.30 -7.99 -14.82
N ASP A 3 0.75 -8.60 -14.19
CA ASP A 3 0.86 -10.05 -14.06
C ASP A 3 0.18 -10.60 -12.79
N LEU A 4 -0.20 -9.75 -11.84
CA LEU A 4 -0.97 -10.15 -10.65
C LEU A 4 -2.46 -9.95 -10.86
N SER A 5 -2.83 -8.86 -11.53
CA SER A 5 -4.21 -8.46 -11.77
C SER A 5 -4.22 -7.51 -12.96
N GLU A 6 -5.39 -6.98 -13.32
CA GLU A 6 -5.52 -6.13 -14.51
C GLU A 6 -4.53 -4.95 -14.51
N HIS A 7 -4.36 -4.30 -13.34
CA HIS A 7 -3.57 -3.06 -13.25
C HIS A 7 -2.26 -3.20 -12.48
N PHE A 8 -1.98 -4.35 -11.88
CA PHE A 8 -0.81 -4.48 -10.98
C PHE A 8 0.08 -5.65 -11.33
N SER A 9 1.38 -5.41 -11.31
CA SER A 9 2.42 -6.41 -11.52
C SER A 9 3.20 -6.63 -10.23
N ARG A 10 3.69 -7.86 -10.03
CA ARG A 10 4.45 -8.25 -8.85
C ARG A 10 5.69 -7.38 -8.65
N SER A 11 6.32 -6.95 -9.75
CA SER A 11 7.51 -6.10 -9.68
C SER A 11 7.25 -4.75 -8.98
N GLU A 12 6.01 -4.26 -8.99
CA GLU A 12 5.67 -3.01 -8.31
C GLU A 12 5.73 -3.15 -6.79
N PHE A 13 5.59 -4.37 -6.29
CA PHE A 13 5.54 -4.66 -4.85
C PHE A 13 6.82 -5.30 -4.31
N ALA A 14 7.78 -5.60 -5.17
CA ALA A 14 9.02 -6.23 -4.74
C ALA A 14 9.81 -5.30 -3.81
N CYS A 15 10.43 -5.88 -2.78
CA CYS A 15 11.25 -5.12 -1.84
C CYS A 15 12.33 -4.34 -2.59
N ARG A 16 12.43 -3.05 -2.32
CA ARG A 16 13.31 -2.13 -3.05
C ARG A 16 14.80 -2.39 -2.82
N CYS A 17 15.14 -3.20 -1.82
CA CYS A 17 16.55 -3.57 -1.58
C CYS A 17 17.05 -4.64 -2.56
N GLY A 18 16.18 -5.26 -3.32
CA GLY A 18 16.57 -6.30 -4.28
C GLY A 18 16.72 -7.69 -3.67
N CYS A 19 16.23 -7.92 -2.45
CA CYS A 19 16.37 -9.22 -1.77
C CYS A 19 15.47 -10.32 -2.34
N GLY A 20 14.52 -9.96 -3.22
CA GLY A 20 13.59 -10.91 -3.82
C GLY A 20 12.28 -11.09 -3.08
N PHE A 21 12.07 -10.40 -1.95
CA PHE A 21 10.81 -10.48 -1.22
C PHE A 21 9.72 -9.76 -2.01
N ASP A 22 8.80 -10.52 -2.58
CA ASP A 22 7.68 -10.01 -3.38
C ASP A 22 6.36 -10.74 -3.09
N ALA A 23 6.26 -11.38 -1.95
CA ALA A 23 5.09 -12.17 -1.54
C ALA A 23 3.95 -11.24 -1.09
N VAL A 24 3.40 -10.49 -2.02
CA VAL A 24 2.30 -9.57 -1.75
C VAL A 24 1.00 -10.34 -1.53
N SER A 25 0.21 -9.89 -0.55
CA SER A 25 -1.07 -10.50 -0.21
C SER A 25 -2.08 -10.41 -1.36
N PRO A 26 -2.73 -11.51 -1.76
CA PRO A 26 -3.82 -11.45 -2.74
C PRO A 26 -4.96 -10.53 -2.30
N GLU A 27 -5.24 -10.45 -1.01
CA GLU A 27 -6.28 -9.57 -0.46
C GLU A 27 -5.92 -8.10 -0.66
N LEU A 28 -4.64 -7.76 -0.52
CA LEU A 28 -4.15 -6.41 -0.80
C LEU A 28 -4.36 -6.07 -2.28
N ILE A 29 -4.02 -6.97 -3.18
CA ILE A 29 -4.19 -6.75 -4.61
C ILE A 29 -5.68 -6.54 -4.94
N HIS A 30 -6.56 -7.34 -4.36
CA HIS A 30 -8.00 -7.17 -4.55
C HIS A 30 -8.47 -5.78 -4.08
N LEU A 31 -8.03 -5.35 -2.90
CA LEU A 31 -8.35 -4.02 -2.38
C LEU A 31 -7.84 -2.94 -3.34
N LEU A 32 -6.59 -3.04 -3.78
CA LEU A 32 -5.98 -2.03 -4.65
C LEU A 32 -6.66 -1.95 -6.01
N GLU A 33 -7.08 -3.08 -6.58
CA GLU A 33 -7.86 -3.06 -7.83
C GLU A 33 -9.20 -2.35 -7.64
N SER A 34 -9.88 -2.61 -6.53
CA SER A 34 -11.14 -1.93 -6.22
C SER A 34 -10.93 -0.43 -6.04
N ILE A 35 -9.87 -0.04 -5.34
CA ILE A 35 -9.51 1.37 -5.18
C ILE A 35 -9.18 2.00 -6.54
N ARG A 36 -8.40 1.30 -7.38
CA ARG A 36 -8.03 1.77 -8.72
C ARG A 36 -9.26 2.09 -9.56
N GLU A 37 -10.26 1.23 -9.50
CA GLU A 37 -11.49 1.40 -10.24
C GLU A 37 -12.26 2.65 -9.77
N GLU A 38 -12.41 2.83 -8.46
CA GLU A 38 -13.11 4.00 -7.90
C GLU A 38 -12.32 5.30 -8.08
N TYR A 39 -11.00 5.22 -7.92
CA TYR A 39 -10.11 6.38 -8.06
C TYR A 39 -10.08 6.88 -9.50
N GLY A 40 -10.17 5.96 -10.46
CA GLY A 40 -10.36 6.28 -11.87
C GLY A 40 -9.11 6.68 -12.63
N LYS A 41 -7.93 6.55 -12.04
CA LYS A 41 -6.66 6.88 -12.71
C LYS A 41 -5.52 6.00 -12.18
N PRO A 42 -4.39 5.94 -12.91
CA PRO A 42 -3.27 5.10 -12.51
C PRO A 42 -2.77 5.40 -11.10
N MET A 43 -2.36 4.36 -10.39
CA MET A 43 -1.80 4.45 -9.05
C MET A 43 -0.37 3.92 -9.10
N ARG A 44 0.58 4.73 -8.65
CA ARG A 44 1.98 4.34 -8.60
C ARG A 44 2.30 3.83 -7.19
N ILE A 45 2.74 2.59 -7.11
CA ILE A 45 3.16 1.99 -5.84
C ILE A 45 4.59 2.41 -5.56
N THR A 46 4.81 3.09 -4.45
CA THR A 46 6.14 3.56 -4.05
C THR A 46 6.82 2.61 -3.07
N SER A 47 6.03 1.83 -2.33
CA SER A 47 6.56 0.81 -1.42
C SER A 47 5.52 -0.28 -1.24
N GLY A 48 5.94 -1.53 -1.38
CA GLY A 48 5.09 -2.71 -1.17
C GLY A 48 5.69 -3.59 -0.08
N CYS A 49 6.24 -4.74 -0.47
CA CYS A 49 6.93 -5.64 0.45
C CYS A 49 8.22 -5.00 0.96
N ARG A 50 8.51 -5.19 2.24
CA ARG A 50 9.77 -4.77 2.84
C ARG A 50 10.32 -5.90 3.69
N CYS A 51 11.55 -6.34 3.40
CA CYS A 51 12.23 -7.23 4.34
C CYS A 51 12.56 -6.45 5.63
N PRO A 52 12.79 -7.13 6.78
CA PRO A 52 13.05 -6.42 8.04
C PRO A 52 14.20 -5.41 7.95
N ASP A 53 15.27 -5.76 7.26
CA ASP A 53 16.44 -4.87 7.12
C ASP A 53 16.10 -3.60 6.33
N TYR A 54 15.43 -3.76 5.20
CA TYR A 54 15.02 -2.61 4.40
C TYR A 54 14.02 -1.74 5.16
N ASN A 55 13.06 -2.38 5.84
CA ASN A 55 12.08 -1.65 6.65
C ASN A 55 12.77 -0.79 7.71
N ALA A 56 13.76 -1.33 8.40
CA ALA A 56 14.53 -0.56 9.38
C ALA A 56 15.28 0.60 8.71
N SER A 57 15.87 0.36 7.54
CA SER A 57 16.66 1.39 6.83
C SER A 57 15.83 2.58 6.37
N VAL A 58 14.54 2.39 6.12
CA VAL A 58 13.62 3.49 5.70
C VAL A 58 12.81 4.05 6.86
N GLY A 59 13.14 3.67 8.10
CA GLY A 59 12.47 4.18 9.28
C GLY A 59 11.10 3.61 9.57
N GLY A 60 10.78 2.45 9.02
CA GLY A 60 9.51 1.77 9.29
C GLY A 60 9.45 1.20 10.70
N VAL A 61 8.24 1.06 11.25
CA VAL A 61 8.06 0.41 12.55
C VAL A 61 8.41 -1.08 12.43
N SER A 62 8.95 -1.67 13.51
CA SER A 62 9.52 -3.02 13.47
C SER A 62 8.52 -4.11 13.06
N ASN A 63 7.23 -3.94 13.32
CA ASN A 63 6.19 -4.89 12.92
C ASN A 63 5.28 -4.33 11.83
N SER A 64 5.84 -3.52 10.94
CA SER A 64 5.10 -2.90 9.84
C SER A 64 4.36 -3.95 8.99
N ALA A 65 3.16 -3.59 8.56
CA ALA A 65 2.38 -4.41 7.64
C ALA A 65 3.13 -4.66 6.31
N HIS A 66 4.02 -3.75 5.91
CA HIS A 66 4.87 -3.95 4.73
C HIS A 66 5.76 -5.19 4.86
N THR A 67 6.18 -5.55 6.07
CA THR A 67 7.03 -6.72 6.28
C THR A 67 6.27 -8.04 6.09
N ARG A 68 4.96 -7.98 6.05
CA ARG A 68 4.09 -9.14 5.81
C ARG A 68 3.49 -9.17 4.40
N GLY A 69 3.89 -8.23 3.54
CA GLY A 69 3.32 -8.12 2.20
C GLY A 69 1.85 -7.68 2.18
N SER A 70 1.37 -7.10 3.28
CA SER A 70 -0.04 -6.72 3.43
C SER A 70 -0.29 -5.22 3.29
N ALA A 71 0.70 -4.44 2.90
CA ALA A 71 0.61 -2.99 2.78
C ALA A 71 1.23 -2.46 1.51
N ALA A 72 0.70 -1.35 1.03
CA ALA A 72 1.27 -0.60 -0.08
C ALA A 72 1.16 0.89 0.18
N ASP A 73 2.18 1.63 -0.23
CA ASP A 73 2.15 3.10 -0.27
C ASP A 73 1.90 3.52 -1.70
N ILE A 74 0.93 4.40 -1.89
CA ILE A 74 0.47 4.87 -3.19
C ILE A 74 0.78 6.34 -3.31
N ALA A 75 1.52 6.73 -4.35
CA ALA A 75 1.90 8.12 -4.57
C ALA A 75 0.68 9.00 -4.81
N VAL A 76 0.68 10.19 -4.20
CA VAL A 76 -0.32 11.22 -4.48
C VAL A 76 0.38 12.56 -4.74
N ASN A 77 -0.25 13.39 -5.56
CA ASN A 77 0.25 14.71 -5.90
C ASN A 77 -0.79 15.76 -5.51
N GLY A 78 -0.63 16.32 -4.32
CA GLY A 78 -1.51 17.39 -3.84
C GLY A 78 -2.74 16.90 -3.07
N GLY A 79 -3.45 17.87 -2.51
CA GLY A 79 -4.57 17.61 -1.60
C GLY A 79 -5.80 17.02 -2.25
N LEU A 80 -6.06 17.33 -3.52
CA LEU A 80 -7.23 16.80 -4.22
C LEU A 80 -7.08 15.29 -4.42
N ASP A 81 -5.94 14.85 -4.91
CA ASP A 81 -5.66 13.43 -5.10
C ASP A 81 -5.61 12.70 -3.77
N ARG A 82 -4.96 13.29 -2.78
CA ARG A 82 -4.87 12.73 -1.43
C ARG A 82 -6.25 12.47 -0.84
N ARG A 83 -7.13 13.48 -0.90
CA ARG A 83 -8.50 13.37 -0.39
C ARG A 83 -9.27 12.28 -1.13
N LYS A 84 -9.19 12.27 -2.45
CA LYS A 84 -9.91 11.29 -3.26
C LYS A 84 -9.46 9.87 -2.97
N LEU A 85 -8.15 9.66 -2.85
CA LEU A 85 -7.62 8.33 -2.56
C LEU A 85 -8.00 7.86 -1.15
N VAL A 86 -7.95 8.76 -0.16
CA VAL A 86 -8.39 8.45 1.21
C VAL A 86 -9.87 8.08 1.21
N ASP A 87 -10.71 8.84 0.51
CA ASP A 87 -12.14 8.53 0.43
C ASP A 87 -12.38 7.13 -0.16
N CYS A 88 -11.66 6.78 -1.22
CA CYS A 88 -11.76 5.44 -1.81
C CYS A 88 -11.33 4.35 -0.82
N ALA A 89 -10.24 4.56 -0.12
CA ALA A 89 -9.72 3.60 0.85
C ALA A 89 -10.71 3.38 2.00
N VAL A 90 -11.31 4.45 2.52
CA VAL A 90 -12.32 4.37 3.57
C VAL A 90 -13.56 3.64 3.06
N MET A 91 -14.05 4.01 1.90
CA MET A 91 -15.26 3.43 1.31
C MET A 91 -15.10 1.94 1.05
N LEU A 92 -13.92 1.51 0.67
CA LEU A 92 -13.64 0.11 0.32
C LEU A 92 -13.05 -0.69 1.50
N TRP A 93 -13.10 -0.12 2.72
CA TRP A 93 -12.76 -0.82 3.97
C TRP A 93 -11.29 -1.25 4.06
N ALA A 94 -10.36 -0.42 3.59
CA ALA A 94 -8.95 -0.64 3.91
C ALA A 94 -8.79 -0.76 5.43
N SER A 95 -8.03 -1.74 5.88
CA SER A 95 -7.85 -1.99 7.32
C SER A 95 -7.02 -0.89 7.97
N GLY A 96 -5.90 -0.52 7.34
CA GLY A 96 -5.04 0.56 7.78
C GLY A 96 -4.92 1.62 6.72
N ILE A 97 -4.99 2.89 7.12
CA ILE A 97 -4.85 4.03 6.22
C ILE A 97 -3.87 5.02 6.87
N GLY A 98 -2.75 5.27 6.19
CA GLY A 98 -1.78 6.28 6.62
C GLY A 98 -1.79 7.45 5.66
N VAL A 99 -1.89 8.67 6.19
CA VAL A 99 -2.00 9.87 5.37
C VAL A 99 -0.71 10.68 5.46
N ALA A 100 0.08 10.65 4.39
CA ALA A 100 1.32 11.42 4.28
C ALA A 100 1.17 12.52 3.23
N LYS A 101 2.17 13.39 3.17
CA LYS A 101 2.16 14.50 2.22
C LYS A 101 2.21 14.01 0.76
N THR A 102 2.96 12.96 0.48
CA THR A 102 3.22 12.51 -0.89
C THR A 102 2.73 11.09 -1.18
N PHE A 103 2.16 10.42 -0.19
CA PHE A 103 1.64 9.07 -0.38
C PHE A 103 0.51 8.76 0.59
N ILE A 104 -0.26 7.75 0.25
CA ILE A 104 -1.27 7.15 1.14
C ILE A 104 -0.88 5.70 1.34
N HIS A 105 -0.76 5.30 2.60
CA HIS A 105 -0.58 3.90 2.98
C HIS A 105 -1.94 3.23 3.05
N CYS A 106 -2.07 2.06 2.42
CA CYS A 106 -3.26 1.22 2.52
C CYS A 106 -2.81 -0.19 2.89
N ASP A 107 -3.53 -0.83 3.80
CA ASP A 107 -3.22 -2.22 4.12
C ASP A 107 -4.48 -3.06 4.40
N VAL A 108 -4.26 -4.37 4.41
CA VAL A 108 -5.24 -5.39 4.79
C VAL A 108 -4.74 -6.17 6.02
N ASP A 109 -3.90 -5.52 6.81
CA ASP A 109 -3.22 -6.17 7.93
C ASP A 109 -4.21 -6.57 9.03
N ASP A 110 -4.01 -7.77 9.59
CA ASP A 110 -4.81 -8.28 10.69
C ASP A 110 -4.00 -8.53 11.98
N VAL A 111 -2.72 -8.18 11.97
CA VAL A 111 -1.82 -8.35 13.10
C VAL A 111 -1.81 -7.13 13.99
N LEU A 112 -1.74 -5.94 13.39
CA LEU A 112 -1.78 -4.67 14.11
C LEU A 112 -3.22 -4.29 14.46
N PRO A 113 -3.43 -3.39 15.47
CA PRO A 113 -4.78 -2.91 15.76
C PRO A 113 -5.43 -2.28 14.53
N ARG A 114 -6.59 -2.80 14.15
CA ARG A 114 -7.33 -2.37 12.96
C ARG A 114 -8.84 -2.41 13.20
N PRO A 115 -9.66 -1.59 12.52
CA PRO A 115 -9.24 -0.58 11.54
C PRO A 115 -8.60 0.64 12.20
N SER A 116 -7.69 1.29 11.50
CA SER A 116 -6.98 2.44 12.01
C SER A 116 -6.63 3.41 10.88
N ILE A 117 -6.60 4.71 11.21
CA ILE A 117 -6.11 5.75 10.32
C ILE A 117 -5.15 6.64 11.10
N TRP A 118 -4.05 7.03 10.48
CA TRP A 118 -3.04 7.87 11.13
C TRP A 118 -2.43 8.85 10.13
N SER A 119 -1.70 9.82 10.66
CA SER A 119 -0.92 10.75 9.85
C SER A 119 0.56 10.61 10.18
N TYR A 120 1.38 11.05 9.29
CA TYR A 120 2.83 11.03 9.46
C TYR A 120 3.34 12.40 9.89
#